data_6c47f025a491f75d4fbc1f844ac7246b
#
_entry.id   6c47f025a491f75d4fbc1f844ac7246b
#
_cell.length_a   1.000
_cell.length_b   1.000
_cell.length_c   1.000
_cell.angle_alpha   90.00
_cell.angle_beta   90.00
_cell.angle_gamma   90.00
#
_symmetry.space_group_name_H-M   'P 1'
#
loop_
_entity.id
_entity.type
_entity.pdbx_description
1 polymer ?
#
loop_
_entity_poly.entity_id
_entity_poly.type
_entity_poly.pdbx_seq_one_letter_code
_entity_poly.pdbx_strand_id
1 'polypeptide(L)'
;ASNALFLCMMYEKVKNKEITIPNRTYMSVPCEIIHAGGKVKFEEVEGKTITGAYQLKPTNIWDSALHFSADMYIKGSHMCCSFTGPYKTFKLSKGGCILTDNHEAYLWFKRARSASLFA
;
A
#
# COMPACT_ATOMS: atom_id res chain seq x y z
N ALA A 1 -0.48 -7.67 -1.67
CA ALA A 1 -0.40 -6.21 -1.49
C ALA A 1 0.95 -5.74 -0.98
N SER A 2 1.75 -6.60 -0.37
CA SER A 2 3.06 -6.19 0.17
C SER A 2 3.96 -5.60 -0.91
N ASN A 3 4.05 -6.23 -2.07
CA ASN A 3 4.85 -5.72 -3.18
C ASN A 3 4.30 -4.39 -3.70
N ALA A 4 2.97 -4.26 -3.76
CA ALA A 4 2.33 -3.01 -4.18
C ALA A 4 2.68 -1.88 -3.22
N LEU A 5 2.60 -2.12 -1.92
CA LEU A 5 2.98 -1.13 -0.90
C LEU A 5 4.45 -0.74 -1.04
N PHE A 6 5.32 -1.71 -1.20
CA PHE A 6 6.75 -1.45 -1.37
C PHE A 6 7.02 -0.57 -2.59
N LEU A 7 6.40 -0.88 -3.73
CA LEU A 7 6.56 -0.09 -4.95
C LEU A 7 6.08 1.35 -4.74
N CYS A 8 4.94 1.53 -4.07
CA CYS A 8 4.44 2.87 -3.76
C CYS A 8 5.42 3.64 -2.87
N MET A 9 5.99 2.99 -1.87
CA MET A 9 6.95 3.62 -0.97
C MET A 9 8.23 4.00 -1.70
N MET A 10 8.69 3.19 -2.62
CA MET A 10 9.84 3.52 -3.44
C MET A 10 9.56 4.71 -4.36
N TYR A 11 8.37 4.76 -4.96
CA TYR A 11 7.97 5.87 -5.80
C TYR A 11 7.89 7.18 -5.01
N GLU A 12 7.29 7.14 -3.82
CA GLU A 12 7.13 8.31 -2.94
C GLU A 12 8.42 8.66 -2.19
N LYS A 13 9.48 7.89 -2.36
CA LYS A 13 10.81 8.17 -1.77
C LYS A 13 10.75 8.34 -0.25
N VAL A 14 10.21 7.34 0.43
CA VAL A 14 10.05 7.38 1.89
C VAL A 14 11.34 7.19 2.67
N LYS A 15 12.46 6.96 2.01
CA LYS A 15 13.74 6.77 2.67
C LYS A 15 14.03 7.92 3.63
N ASN A 16 14.36 7.58 4.87
CA ASN A 16 14.62 8.52 5.96
C ASN A 16 13.41 9.36 6.40
N LYS A 17 12.20 9.00 5.94
CA LYS A 17 10.98 9.68 6.35
C LYS A 17 10.24 8.86 7.39
N GLU A 18 9.56 9.55 8.30
CA GLU A 18 8.71 8.89 9.29
C GLU A 18 7.33 8.69 8.70
N ILE A 19 6.86 7.45 8.71
CA ILE A 19 5.57 7.06 8.17
C ILE A 19 4.67 6.61 9.32
N THR A 20 3.54 7.26 9.49
CA THR A 20 2.58 6.96 10.56
C THR A 20 1.50 6.02 10.04
N ILE A 21 1.33 4.90 10.70
CA ILE A 21 0.34 3.88 10.35
C ILE A 21 -0.44 3.49 11.60
N PRO A 22 -1.65 2.91 11.45
CA PRO A 22 -2.38 2.39 12.61
C PRO A 22 -1.59 1.28 13.31
N ASN A 23 -1.73 1.19 14.63
CA ASN A 23 -1.05 0.15 15.40
C ASN A 23 -1.67 -1.24 15.24
N ARG A 24 -2.83 -1.33 14.59
CA ARG A 24 -3.52 -2.60 14.32
C ARG A 24 -3.60 -2.83 12.82
N THR A 25 -2.49 -3.11 12.19
CA THR A 25 -2.41 -3.39 10.77
C THR A 25 -1.65 -4.69 10.53
N TYR A 26 -1.71 -5.18 9.30
CA TYR A 26 -1.00 -6.39 8.92
C TYR A 26 0.51 -6.18 9.04
N MET A 27 1.22 -7.19 9.52
CA MET A 27 2.64 -7.08 9.86
C MET A 27 3.52 -6.68 8.67
N SER A 28 3.13 -7.00 7.45
CA SER A 28 3.92 -6.65 6.27
C SER A 28 4.04 -5.15 6.06
N VAL A 29 3.07 -4.36 6.51
CA VAL A 29 3.06 -2.92 6.29
C VAL A 29 4.26 -2.24 6.95
N PRO A 30 4.50 -2.38 8.26
CA PRO A 30 5.70 -1.80 8.86
C PRO A 30 6.99 -2.40 8.29
N CYS A 31 6.98 -3.68 7.96
CA CYS A 31 8.15 -4.32 7.35
C CYS A 31 8.51 -3.69 6.02
N GLU A 32 7.53 -3.39 5.18
CA GLU A 32 7.77 -2.77 3.88
C GLU A 32 8.25 -1.32 4.02
N ILE A 33 7.77 -0.58 5.03
CA ILE A 33 8.27 0.76 5.32
C ILE A 33 9.77 0.70 5.65
N ILE A 34 10.16 -0.25 6.50
CA ILE A 34 11.56 -0.42 6.88
C ILE A 34 12.40 -0.84 5.67
N HIS A 35 11.92 -1.76 4.86
CA HIS A 35 12.60 -2.19 3.63
C HIS A 35 12.83 -1.01 2.68
N ALA A 36 11.89 -0.10 2.59
CA ALA A 36 12.03 1.10 1.76
C ALA A 36 12.93 2.16 2.38
N GLY A 37 13.47 1.92 3.56
CA GLY A 37 14.37 2.83 4.26
C GLY A 37 13.68 3.88 5.10
N GLY A 38 12.37 3.75 5.30
CA GLY A 38 11.59 4.66 6.13
C GLY A 38 11.61 4.28 7.61
N LYS A 39 11.03 5.14 8.42
CA LYS A 39 10.86 4.93 9.85
C LYS A 39 9.37 4.76 10.14
N VAL A 40 9.04 3.85 11.05
CA VAL A 40 7.66 3.54 11.40
C VAL A 40 7.26 4.29 12.66
N LYS A 41 6.10 4.93 12.62
CA LYS A 41 5.43 5.48 13.80
C LYS A 41 4.04 4.90 13.86
N PHE A 42 3.64 4.37 15.01
CA PHE A 42 2.32 3.81 15.19
C PHE A 42 1.37 4.85 15.78
N GLU A 43 0.18 4.91 15.21
CA GLU A 43 -0.93 5.72 15.73
C GLU A 43 -1.91 4.77 16.40
N GLU A 44 -2.29 5.08 17.64
CA GLU A 44 -3.24 4.25 18.37
C GLU A 44 -4.64 4.36 17.74
N VAL A 45 -5.24 3.20 17.50
CA VAL A 45 -6.58 3.10 16.96
C VAL A 45 -7.43 2.33 17.96
N GLU A 46 -8.56 2.93 18.36
CA GLU A 46 -9.48 2.26 19.26
C GLU A 46 -10.18 1.09 18.58
N GLY A 47 -10.37 0.02 19.35
CA GLY A 47 -11.19 -1.11 18.96
C GLY A 47 -10.48 -2.16 18.13
N LYS A 48 -11.13 -2.58 17.06
CA LYS A 48 -10.78 -3.79 16.31
C LYS A 48 -9.78 -3.49 15.20
N THR A 49 -9.31 -4.58 14.58
CA THR A 49 -8.49 -4.52 13.37
C THR A 49 -9.13 -3.62 12.30
N ILE A 50 -8.29 -2.85 11.63
CA ILE A 50 -8.73 -2.00 10.52
C ILE A 50 -9.27 -2.87 9.39
N THR A 51 -10.54 -2.66 9.03
CA THR A 51 -11.18 -3.39 7.94
C THR A 51 -11.40 -2.55 6.69
N GLY A 52 -11.23 -1.23 6.79
CA GLY A 52 -11.33 -0.32 5.65
C GLY A 52 -9.97 0.09 5.12
N ALA A 53 -9.98 1.09 4.25
CA ALA A 53 -8.75 1.68 3.75
C ALA A 53 -8.18 2.66 4.78
N TYR A 54 -6.86 2.74 4.85
CA TYR A 54 -6.20 3.73 5.68
C TYR A 54 -4.96 4.29 4.97
N GLN A 55 -4.60 5.51 5.33
CA GLN A 55 -3.49 6.22 4.73
C GLN A 55 -2.20 5.98 5.51
N LEU A 56 -1.09 5.81 4.76
CA LEU A 56 0.25 5.82 5.33
C LEU A 56 0.71 7.28 5.36
N LYS A 57 0.48 7.94 6.50
CA LYS A 57 0.69 9.39 6.63
C LYS A 57 2.18 9.73 6.70
N PRO A 58 2.62 10.82 6.08
CA PRO A 58 1.85 11.81 5.31
C PRO A 58 1.83 11.55 3.80
N THR A 59 2.14 10.37 3.34
CA THR A 59 2.21 10.04 1.92
C THR A 59 0.81 9.96 1.29
N ASN A 60 0.79 9.85 -0.04
CA ASN A 60 -0.45 9.60 -0.78
C ASN A 60 -0.76 8.11 -0.94
N ILE A 61 -0.11 7.27 -0.16
CA ILE A 61 -0.28 5.82 -0.22
C ILE A 61 -1.40 5.41 0.74
N TRP A 62 -2.33 4.61 0.23
CA TRP A 62 -3.43 4.03 1.01
C TRP A 62 -3.38 2.52 0.93
N ASP A 63 -3.58 1.86 2.05
CA ASP A 63 -3.71 0.41 2.10
C ASP A 63 -5.18 0.05 2.12
N SER A 64 -5.65 -0.58 1.03
CA SER A 64 -7.01 -1.07 0.87
C SER A 64 -7.04 -2.59 0.75
N ALA A 65 -6.14 -3.27 1.44
CA ALA A 65 -6.00 -4.71 1.34
C ALA A 65 -7.28 -5.46 1.75
N LEU A 66 -8.09 -4.89 2.65
CA LEU A 66 -9.33 -5.49 3.12
C LEU A 66 -10.57 -4.76 2.62
N HIS A 67 -10.43 -3.85 1.67
CA HIS A 67 -11.55 -3.07 1.17
C HIS A 67 -11.46 -2.90 -0.33
N PHE A 68 -12.48 -3.35 -1.04
CA PHE A 68 -12.60 -3.19 -2.48
C PHE A 68 -14.06 -2.98 -2.82
N SER A 69 -14.41 -1.80 -3.31
CA SER A 69 -15.78 -1.45 -3.68
C SER A 69 -15.80 -0.45 -4.82
N ALA A 70 -16.99 -0.29 -5.45
CA ALA A 70 -17.18 0.76 -6.44
C ALA A 70 -16.96 2.13 -5.78
N ASP A 71 -16.42 3.05 -6.55
CA ASP A 71 -16.18 4.44 -6.11
C ASP A 71 -15.27 4.58 -4.88
N MET A 72 -14.47 3.57 -4.59
CA MET A 72 -13.55 3.62 -3.45
C MET A 72 -12.33 4.49 -3.68
N TYR A 73 -11.99 4.78 -4.94
CA TYR A 73 -10.74 5.46 -5.24
C TYR A 73 -10.72 6.89 -4.73
N ILE A 74 -9.64 7.25 -4.05
CA ILE A 74 -9.39 8.60 -3.54
C ILE A 74 -8.48 9.32 -4.52
N LYS A 75 -8.96 10.42 -5.09
CA LYS A 75 -8.22 11.20 -6.08
C LYS A 75 -6.86 11.64 -5.54
N GLY A 76 -5.84 11.47 -6.37
CA GLY A 76 -4.47 11.85 -6.02
C GLY A 76 -3.71 10.82 -5.20
N SER A 77 -4.34 9.68 -4.89
CA SER A 77 -3.72 8.64 -4.07
C SER A 77 -3.14 7.51 -4.90
N HIS A 78 -2.38 6.65 -4.22
CA HIS A 78 -1.96 5.35 -4.73
C HIS A 78 -2.56 4.32 -3.78
N MET A 79 -3.63 3.66 -4.18
CA MET A 79 -4.34 2.70 -3.34
C MET A 79 -3.88 1.28 -3.65
N CYS A 80 -3.41 0.58 -2.63
CA CYS A 80 -2.93 -0.79 -2.75
C CYS A 80 -4.02 -1.76 -2.36
N CYS A 81 -4.37 -2.67 -3.26
CA CYS A 81 -5.39 -3.67 -3.06
C CYS A 81 -4.79 -5.06 -3.06
N SER A 82 -5.43 -6.00 -2.37
CA SER A 82 -4.99 -7.40 -2.31
C SER A 82 -6.12 -8.33 -2.72
N PHE A 83 -5.77 -9.35 -3.48
CA PHE A 83 -6.69 -10.40 -3.91
C PHE A 83 -6.39 -11.74 -3.24
N THR A 84 -5.51 -11.74 -2.25
CA THR A 84 -5.07 -12.96 -1.57
C THR A 84 -5.75 -13.11 -0.22
N GLY A 85 -6.18 -14.32 0.11
CA GLY A 85 -6.72 -14.66 1.42
C GLY A 85 -8.24 -14.71 1.48
N PRO A 86 -8.79 -15.36 2.53
CA PRO A 86 -10.22 -15.64 2.64
C PRO A 86 -11.10 -14.43 2.95
N TYR A 87 -10.51 -13.37 3.49
CA TYR A 87 -11.26 -12.19 3.94
C TYR A 87 -11.27 -11.05 2.92
N LYS A 88 -10.79 -11.32 1.72
CA LYS A 88 -10.76 -10.29 0.67
C LYS A 88 -12.08 -10.26 -0.09
N THR A 89 -12.51 -9.07 -0.49
CA THR A 89 -13.71 -8.88 -1.28
C THR A 89 -13.60 -9.61 -2.62
N PHE A 90 -12.41 -9.55 -3.21
CA PHE A 90 -12.10 -10.22 -4.48
C PHE A 90 -11.13 -11.36 -4.20
N LYS A 91 -11.61 -12.58 -4.32
CA LYS A 91 -10.83 -13.77 -3.95
C LYS A 91 -10.16 -14.40 -5.16
N LEU A 92 -8.95 -13.96 -5.43
CA LEU A 92 -8.05 -14.67 -6.34
C LEU A 92 -7.00 -15.37 -5.48
N SER A 93 -6.38 -16.42 -6.01
CA SER A 93 -5.40 -17.19 -5.23
C SER A 93 -4.19 -16.34 -4.82
N LYS A 94 -3.79 -15.41 -5.66
CA LYS A 94 -2.69 -14.49 -5.41
C LYS A 94 -2.94 -13.20 -6.18
N GLY A 95 -2.24 -12.15 -5.78
CA GLY A 95 -2.20 -10.92 -6.53
C GLY A 95 -2.64 -9.71 -5.74
N GLY A 96 -2.42 -8.58 -6.35
CA GLY A 96 -2.79 -7.28 -5.85
C GLY A 96 -2.69 -6.27 -6.97
N CYS A 97 -3.10 -5.06 -6.69
CA CYS A 97 -2.98 -3.98 -7.66
C CYS A 97 -2.77 -2.65 -6.97
N ILE A 98 -2.31 -1.68 -7.75
CA ILE A 98 -2.21 -0.29 -7.33
C ILE A 98 -3.19 0.50 -8.19
N LEU A 99 -4.08 1.24 -7.54
CA LEU A 99 -4.98 2.17 -8.22
C LEU A 99 -4.37 3.57 -8.12
N THR A 100 -4.17 4.22 -9.25
CA THR A 100 -3.61 5.56 -9.29
C THR A 100 -4.18 6.33 -10.48
N ASP A 101 -4.36 7.65 -10.31
CA ASP A 101 -4.77 8.53 -11.40
C ASP A 101 -3.58 9.33 -11.96
N ASN A 102 -2.38 9.11 -11.43
CA ASN A 102 -1.17 9.77 -11.89
C ASN A 102 -0.52 8.94 -13.00
N HIS A 103 -0.54 9.47 -14.22
CA HIS A 103 0.00 8.74 -15.38
C HIS A 103 1.50 8.48 -15.27
N GLU A 104 2.26 9.44 -14.76
CA GLU A 104 3.69 9.29 -14.54
C GLU A 104 4.00 8.18 -13.54
N ALA A 105 3.25 8.14 -12.44
CA ALA A 105 3.35 7.07 -11.44
C ALA A 105 2.99 5.72 -12.05
N TYR A 106 1.93 5.67 -12.85
CA TYR A 106 1.51 4.45 -13.54
C TYR A 106 2.65 3.88 -14.41
N LEU A 107 3.31 4.72 -15.18
CA LEU A 107 4.42 4.28 -16.02
C LEU A 107 5.59 3.78 -15.17
N TRP A 108 5.88 4.47 -14.07
CA TRP A 108 6.93 4.06 -13.16
C TRP A 108 6.63 2.70 -12.53
N PHE A 109 5.42 2.49 -12.04
CA PHE A 109 5.00 1.21 -11.45
C PHE A 109 5.06 0.08 -12.46
N LYS A 110 4.65 0.35 -13.69
CA LYS A 110 4.68 -0.63 -14.77
C LYS A 110 6.10 -1.11 -15.07
N ARG A 111 7.07 -0.21 -15.02
CA ARG A 111 8.49 -0.56 -15.18
C ARG A 111 9.01 -1.30 -13.94
N ALA A 112 8.73 -0.78 -12.76
CA ALA A 112 9.25 -1.29 -11.50
C ALA A 112 8.79 -2.73 -11.22
N ARG A 113 7.54 -3.08 -11.54
CA ARG A 113 7.04 -4.44 -11.34
C ARG A 113 7.77 -5.48 -12.17
N SER A 114 8.41 -5.03 -13.23
CA SER A 114 9.18 -5.89 -14.13
C SER A 114 10.69 -5.65 -13.99
N ALA A 115 11.12 -5.07 -12.87
CA ALA A 115 12.51 -4.66 -12.65
C ALA A 115 13.51 -5.82 -12.75
N SER A 116 13.08 -7.05 -12.47
CA SER A 116 13.92 -8.21 -12.64
C SER A 116 14.42 -8.39 -14.09
N LEU A 117 13.72 -7.78 -15.05
CA LEU A 117 14.13 -7.79 -16.43
C LEU A 117 15.25 -6.78 -16.74
N PHE A 118 15.50 -5.86 -15.82
CA PHE A 118 16.50 -4.81 -15.97
C PHE A 118 17.72 -5.03 -15.09
N ALA A 119 17.68 -6.07 -14.29
CA ALA A 119 18.77 -6.38 -13.36
C ALA A 119 20.06 -6.84 -14.09
#